data_bb726254bdefff2133ed75a8003f2065
#
_entry.id   bb726254bdefff2133ed75a8003f2065
#
_cell.length_a   1.000
_cell.length_b   1.000
_cell.length_c   1.000
_cell.angle_alpha   90.00
_cell.angle_beta   90.00
_cell.angle_gamma   90.00
#
_symmetry.space_group_name_H-M   'P 1'
#
loop_
_entity.id
_entity.type
_entity.pdbx_description
1 polymer ?
#
loop_
_entity_poly.entity_id
_entity_poly.type
_entity_poly.pdbx_seq_one_letter_code
_entity_poly.pdbx_strand_id
1 'polypeptide(L)'
;MTDLTVVILTKNEEKNLRKCVESFRGVAKRFVIVDSFSTDGTEELCKELNSELQSIGSSLDFYQNKWISYADQLNWGLQNTCIDTEWSMRMDADEEIMEDLATEIDEKLPNVKAPVNGIILRRRVYFMGRWIKHGGRYPELLLRIFRTGKAS
;
A
#
# COMPACT_ATOMS: atom_id res chain seq x y z
N MET A 1 11.22 5.34 -9.85
CA MET A 1 10.70 5.09 -8.50
C MET A 1 10.22 6.40 -7.91
N THR A 2 9.03 6.39 -7.36
CA THR A 2 8.35 7.58 -6.87
C THR A 2 8.51 7.72 -5.36
N ASP A 3 8.52 8.95 -4.86
CA ASP A 3 8.62 9.24 -3.42
C ASP A 3 7.31 8.88 -2.72
N LEU A 4 7.05 7.60 -2.65
CA LEU A 4 5.79 7.01 -2.23
C LEU A 4 6.04 5.89 -1.21
N THR A 5 5.28 5.92 -0.12
CA THR A 5 5.22 4.81 0.83
C THR A 5 3.85 4.14 0.70
N VAL A 6 3.85 2.83 0.56
CA VAL A 6 2.61 2.04 0.53
C VAL A 6 2.41 1.43 1.91
N VAL A 7 1.29 1.77 2.54
CA VAL A 7 0.91 1.24 3.86
C VAL A 7 -0.07 0.09 3.64
N ILE A 8 0.28 -1.08 4.12
CA ILE A 8 -0.51 -2.30 3.92
C ILE A 8 -0.88 -2.88 5.28
N LEU A 9 -2.16 -3.09 5.50
CA LEU A 9 -2.66 -3.70 6.73
C LEU A 9 -2.77 -5.21 6.51
N THR A 10 -2.26 -6.00 7.47
CA THR A 10 -2.23 -7.46 7.31
C THR A 10 -2.80 -8.17 8.52
N LYS A 11 -3.40 -9.33 8.23
CA LYS A 11 -3.77 -10.34 9.22
C LYS A 11 -3.81 -11.68 8.50
N ASN A 12 -2.78 -12.51 8.70
CA ASN A 12 -2.65 -13.81 8.04
C ASN A 12 -2.73 -13.72 6.52
N GLU A 13 -1.83 -12.92 5.93
CA GLU A 13 -1.83 -12.64 4.50
C GLU A 13 -0.63 -13.23 3.77
N GLU A 14 -0.04 -14.29 4.29
CA GLU A 14 1.16 -14.87 3.66
C GLU A 14 0.93 -15.32 2.20
N LYS A 15 -0.31 -15.62 1.82
CA LYS A 15 -0.62 -16.07 0.46
C LYS A 15 -0.76 -14.92 -0.53
N ASN A 16 -1.06 -13.74 -0.07
CA ASN A 16 -1.42 -12.62 -0.94
C ASN A 16 -0.39 -11.48 -0.92
N LEU A 17 0.30 -11.29 0.20
CA LEU A 17 1.12 -10.10 0.40
C LEU A 17 2.20 -9.92 -0.66
N ARG A 18 2.85 -11.00 -1.09
CA ARG A 18 3.90 -10.89 -2.10
C ARG A 18 3.40 -10.24 -3.39
N LYS A 19 2.24 -10.67 -3.88
CA LYS A 19 1.69 -10.09 -5.11
C LYS A 19 1.36 -8.62 -4.95
N CYS A 20 0.82 -8.24 -3.79
CA CYS A 20 0.53 -6.84 -3.51
C CYS A 20 1.81 -6.00 -3.59
N VAL A 21 2.85 -6.41 -2.88
CA VAL A 21 4.12 -5.69 -2.84
C VAL A 21 4.76 -5.65 -4.22
N GLU A 22 4.79 -6.78 -4.93
CA GLU A 22 5.43 -6.84 -6.23
C GLU A 22 4.72 -6.01 -7.30
N SER A 23 3.42 -5.76 -7.14
CA SER A 23 2.71 -4.90 -8.07
C SER A 23 3.21 -3.45 -8.01
N PHE A 24 3.91 -3.07 -6.94
CA PHE A 24 4.52 -1.74 -6.79
C PHE A 24 6.03 -1.74 -7.01
N ARG A 25 6.60 -2.85 -7.43
CA ARG A 25 8.05 -2.95 -7.58
C ARG A 25 8.55 -1.92 -8.60
N GLY A 26 9.58 -1.16 -8.19
CA GLY A 26 10.10 -0.09 -9.03
C GLY A 26 9.28 1.18 -9.00
N VAL A 27 8.15 1.20 -8.29
CA VAL A 27 7.27 2.36 -8.17
C VAL A 27 7.37 2.97 -6.78
N ALA A 28 7.14 2.17 -5.74
CA ALA A 28 7.14 2.63 -4.37
C ALA A 28 8.55 2.57 -3.77
N LYS A 29 8.91 3.60 -3.04
CA LYS A 29 10.20 3.69 -2.39
C LYS A 29 10.23 2.88 -1.09
N ARG A 30 9.11 2.80 -0.40
CA ARG A 30 9.01 2.15 0.90
C ARG A 30 7.66 1.46 1.07
N PHE A 31 7.66 0.36 1.79
CA PHE A 31 6.44 -0.32 2.21
C PHE A 31 6.42 -0.34 3.73
N VAL A 32 5.25 -0.07 4.31
CA VAL A 32 5.03 -0.18 5.74
C VAL A 32 3.92 -1.19 5.96
N ILE A 33 4.24 -2.26 6.67
CA ILE A 33 3.27 -3.30 6.99
C ILE A 33 2.83 -3.11 8.43
N VAL A 34 1.54 -2.95 8.64
CA VAL A 34 0.95 -2.90 9.99
C VAL A 34 0.17 -4.17 10.19
N ASP A 35 0.72 -5.07 10.99
CA ASP A 35 0.19 -6.42 11.17
C ASP A 35 -0.59 -6.52 12.48
N SER A 36 -1.70 -7.25 12.44
CA SER A 36 -2.58 -7.48 13.58
C SER A 36 -2.24 -8.81 14.26
N PHE A 37 -0.95 -9.05 14.50
CA PHE A 37 -0.46 -10.26 15.15
C PHE A 37 -0.86 -11.53 14.42
N SER A 38 -0.44 -11.61 13.16
CA SER A 38 -0.64 -12.80 12.33
C SER A 38 0.02 -14.03 12.96
N THR A 39 -0.61 -15.18 12.77
CA THR A 39 -0.12 -16.46 13.29
C THR A 39 0.43 -17.36 12.18
N ASP A 40 0.37 -16.93 10.93
CA ASP A 40 0.94 -17.65 9.79
C ASP A 40 2.35 -17.12 9.47
N GLY A 41 2.82 -17.36 8.24
CA GLY A 41 4.14 -16.94 7.80
C GLY A 41 4.25 -15.50 7.30
N THR A 42 3.28 -14.62 7.64
CA THR A 42 3.29 -13.24 7.18
C THR A 42 4.55 -12.49 7.59
N GLU A 43 4.97 -12.62 8.85
CA GLU A 43 6.17 -11.93 9.33
C GLU A 43 7.43 -12.40 8.60
N GLU A 44 7.57 -13.71 8.43
CA GLU A 44 8.73 -14.28 7.73
C GLU A 44 8.78 -13.79 6.27
N LEU A 45 7.62 -13.74 5.63
CA LEU A 45 7.51 -13.24 4.27
C LEU A 45 7.96 -11.77 4.19
N CYS A 46 7.61 -10.97 5.18
CA CYS A 46 8.02 -9.56 5.20
C CYS A 46 9.53 -9.41 5.28
N LYS A 47 10.21 -10.26 6.06
CA LYS A 47 11.67 -10.25 6.13
C LYS A 47 12.28 -10.60 4.79
N GLU A 48 11.74 -11.60 4.13
CA GLU A 48 12.19 -12.02 2.81
C GLU A 48 11.99 -10.92 1.78
N LEU A 49 10.81 -10.32 1.76
CA LEU A 49 10.51 -9.23 0.84
C LEU A 49 11.41 -8.03 1.06
N ASN A 50 11.70 -7.68 2.32
CA ASN A 50 12.59 -6.56 2.60
C ASN A 50 13.98 -6.80 2.01
N SER A 51 14.51 -8.02 2.17
CA SER A 51 15.81 -8.37 1.59
C SER A 51 15.82 -8.22 0.07
N GLU A 52 14.76 -8.69 -0.58
CA GLU A 52 14.66 -8.58 -2.03
C GLU A 52 14.53 -7.12 -2.49
N LEU A 53 13.75 -6.32 -1.78
CA LEU A 53 13.53 -4.93 -2.15
C LEU A 53 14.78 -4.07 -1.98
N GLN A 54 15.60 -4.37 -1.00
CA GLN A 54 16.83 -3.59 -0.77
C GLN A 54 17.76 -3.64 -1.96
N SER A 55 17.73 -4.71 -2.74
CA SER A 55 18.57 -4.82 -3.92
C SER A 55 18.17 -3.83 -5.03
N ILE A 56 16.99 -3.27 -4.97
CA ILE A 56 16.52 -2.29 -5.95
C ILE A 56 16.28 -0.91 -5.34
N GLY A 57 16.78 -0.69 -4.13
CA GLY A 57 16.68 0.61 -3.48
C GLY A 57 15.38 0.89 -2.74
N SER A 58 14.54 -0.13 -2.57
CA SER A 58 13.32 -0.02 -1.78
C SER A 58 13.49 -0.68 -0.41
N SER A 59 12.54 -0.51 0.49
CA SER A 59 12.56 -1.15 1.79
C SER A 59 11.17 -1.53 2.23
N LEU A 60 11.09 -2.46 3.17
CA LEU A 60 9.83 -2.87 3.78
C LEU A 60 10.05 -3.00 5.28
N ASP A 61 9.25 -2.27 6.04
CA ASP A 61 9.32 -2.28 7.50
C ASP A 61 8.05 -2.93 8.04
N PHE A 62 8.23 -3.83 8.99
CA PHE A 62 7.15 -4.61 9.57
C PHE A 62 6.88 -4.13 10.98
N TYR A 63 5.60 -3.78 11.25
CA TYR A 63 5.15 -3.33 12.57
C TYR A 63 3.93 -4.14 12.98
N GLN A 64 3.71 -4.27 14.27
CA GLN A 64 2.54 -4.94 14.78
C GLN A 64 1.76 -3.99 15.70
N ASN A 65 0.45 -4.00 15.56
CA ASN A 65 -0.44 -3.22 16.39
C ASN A 65 -1.77 -3.95 16.52
N LYS A 66 -2.36 -3.87 17.70
CA LYS A 66 -3.62 -4.54 17.98
C LYS A 66 -4.74 -3.95 17.11
N TRP A 67 -5.51 -4.82 16.49
CA TRP A 67 -6.62 -4.39 15.66
C TRP A 67 -7.76 -3.81 16.49
N ILE A 68 -8.23 -2.63 16.13
CA ILE A 68 -9.44 -2.02 16.67
C ILE A 68 -10.41 -1.80 15.53
N SER A 69 -9.99 -1.07 14.51
CA SER A 69 -10.75 -0.88 13.29
C SER A 69 -9.79 -0.59 12.15
N TYR A 70 -10.30 -0.61 10.93
CA TYR A 70 -9.48 -0.29 9.77
C TYR A 70 -8.89 1.12 9.88
N ALA A 71 -9.75 2.10 10.22
CA ALA A 71 -9.31 3.49 10.32
C ALA A 71 -8.25 3.66 11.41
N ASP A 72 -8.45 3.03 12.56
CA ASP A 72 -7.48 3.13 13.65
C ASP A 72 -6.15 2.51 13.27
N GLN A 73 -6.16 1.37 12.57
CA GLN A 73 -4.94 0.69 12.17
C GLN A 73 -4.17 1.51 11.14
N LEU A 74 -4.88 2.06 10.17
CA LEU A 74 -4.25 2.92 9.18
C LEU A 74 -3.65 4.16 9.82
N ASN A 75 -4.41 4.83 10.69
CA ASN A 75 -3.91 6.02 11.37
C ASN A 75 -2.71 5.71 12.25
N TRP A 76 -2.74 4.57 12.93
CA TRP A 76 -1.59 4.15 13.73
C TRP A 76 -0.33 4.04 12.86
N GLY A 77 -0.46 3.40 11.71
CA GLY A 77 0.65 3.26 10.76
C GLY A 77 1.16 4.60 10.27
N LEU A 78 0.26 5.51 9.93
CA LEU A 78 0.65 6.83 9.44
C LEU A 78 1.34 7.67 10.51
N GLN A 79 1.00 7.48 11.78
CA GLN A 79 1.52 8.29 12.88
C GLN A 79 2.76 7.71 13.56
N ASN A 80 2.95 6.41 13.51
CA ASN A 80 3.94 5.74 14.35
C ASN A 80 5.09 5.08 13.60
N THR A 81 5.14 5.18 12.28
CA THR A 81 6.15 4.48 11.48
C THR A 81 7.13 5.41 10.77
N CYS A 82 7.10 6.69 11.10
CA CYS A 82 8.05 7.70 10.58
C CYS A 82 8.09 7.71 9.04
N ILE A 83 6.94 7.90 8.41
CA ILE A 83 6.88 8.00 6.95
C ILE A 83 7.44 9.34 6.52
N ASP A 84 8.51 9.30 5.74
CA ASP A 84 9.23 10.49 5.29
C ASP A 84 9.13 10.75 3.78
N THR A 85 8.36 9.94 3.06
CA THR A 85 8.09 10.18 1.65
C THR A 85 7.01 11.23 1.47
N GLU A 86 7.01 11.88 0.32
CA GLU A 86 6.01 12.93 0.04
C GLU A 86 4.59 12.37 -0.01
N TRP A 87 4.43 11.17 -0.56
CA TRP A 87 3.12 10.55 -0.76
C TRP A 87 2.98 9.26 0.04
N SER A 88 1.77 9.00 0.49
CA SER A 88 1.40 7.76 1.14
C SER A 88 0.21 7.16 0.40
N MET A 89 0.20 5.83 0.29
CA MET A 89 -0.89 5.10 -0.35
C MET A 89 -1.30 3.95 0.55
N ARG A 90 -2.61 3.71 0.66
CA ARG A 90 -3.11 2.57 1.43
C ARG A 90 -3.54 1.44 0.50
N MET A 91 -3.20 0.22 0.88
CA MET A 91 -3.59 -0.99 0.17
C MET A 91 -3.94 -2.07 1.17
N ASP A 92 -4.87 -2.93 0.78
CA ASP A 92 -5.12 -4.16 1.51
C ASP A 92 -4.21 -5.24 0.93
N ALA A 93 -3.78 -6.18 1.77
CA ALA A 93 -2.80 -7.18 1.35
C ALA A 93 -3.31 -8.10 0.23
N ASP A 94 -4.61 -8.22 0.05
CA ASP A 94 -5.22 -9.02 -1.00
C ASP A 94 -5.52 -8.21 -2.27
N GLU A 95 -4.96 -7.01 -2.38
CA GLU A 95 -5.09 -6.18 -3.56
C GLU A 95 -3.77 -6.09 -4.31
N GLU A 96 -3.84 -5.84 -5.61
CA GLU A 96 -2.66 -5.50 -6.40
C GLU A 96 -3.06 -4.44 -7.41
N ILE A 97 -2.11 -3.58 -7.77
CA ILE A 97 -2.39 -2.58 -8.80
C ILE A 97 -2.06 -3.16 -10.17
N MET A 98 -2.78 -2.67 -11.16
CA MET A 98 -2.53 -3.04 -12.55
C MET A 98 -1.27 -2.37 -13.06
N GLU A 99 -0.65 -2.99 -14.04
CA GLU A 99 0.59 -2.48 -14.62
C GLU A 99 0.44 -1.06 -15.18
N ASP A 100 -0.68 -0.77 -15.82
CA ASP A 100 -0.91 0.57 -16.37
C ASP A 100 -1.06 1.62 -15.27
N LEU A 101 -1.66 1.27 -14.13
CA LEU A 101 -1.73 2.17 -13.00
C LEU A 101 -0.35 2.36 -12.36
N ALA A 102 0.44 1.31 -12.25
CA ALA A 102 1.79 1.40 -11.73
C ALA A 102 2.62 2.39 -12.56
N THR A 103 2.54 2.28 -13.87
CA THR A 103 3.23 3.19 -14.78
C THR A 103 2.73 4.63 -14.62
N GLU A 104 1.44 4.80 -14.51
CA GLU A 104 0.83 6.12 -14.36
C GLU A 104 1.26 6.79 -13.06
N ILE A 105 1.30 6.05 -11.97
CA ILE A 105 1.76 6.57 -10.67
C ILE A 105 3.21 7.02 -10.77
N ASP A 106 4.05 6.18 -11.35
CA ASP A 106 5.48 6.48 -11.44
C ASP A 106 5.77 7.71 -12.30
N GLU A 107 4.99 7.89 -13.37
CA GLU A 107 5.19 9.01 -14.29
C GLU A 107 4.53 10.29 -13.82
N LYS A 108 3.33 10.22 -13.24
CA LYS A 108 2.52 11.41 -12.96
C LYS A 108 2.63 11.92 -11.53
N LEU A 109 2.75 11.03 -10.56
CA LEU A 109 2.74 11.44 -9.17
C LEU A 109 3.85 12.45 -8.83
N PRO A 110 5.08 12.29 -9.33
CA PRO A 110 6.14 13.27 -9.03
C PRO A 110 5.83 14.68 -9.54
N ASN A 111 4.93 14.81 -10.49
CA ASN A 111 4.59 16.09 -11.10
C ASN A 111 3.32 16.74 -10.52
N VAL A 112 2.70 16.12 -9.54
CA VAL A 112 1.52 16.66 -8.89
C VAL A 112 1.96 17.74 -7.91
N LYS A 113 1.39 18.94 -8.05
CA LYS A 113 1.79 20.10 -7.25
C LYS A 113 0.71 20.50 -6.27
N ALA A 114 1.11 21.22 -5.22
CA ALA A 114 0.16 21.81 -4.31
C ALA A 114 -0.81 22.71 -5.10
N PRO A 115 -2.09 22.83 -4.70
CA PRO A 115 -2.66 22.33 -3.45
C PRO A 115 -3.24 20.93 -3.50
N VAL A 116 -2.90 20.10 -4.51
CA VAL A 116 -3.44 18.74 -4.60
C VAL A 116 -2.84 17.88 -3.49
N ASN A 117 -3.68 17.39 -2.59
CA ASN A 117 -3.24 16.59 -1.44
C ASN A 117 -3.72 15.14 -1.49
N GLY A 118 -4.58 14.80 -2.43
CA GLY A 118 -5.09 13.43 -2.53
C GLY A 118 -5.48 13.07 -3.94
N ILE A 119 -5.43 11.79 -4.24
CA ILE A 119 -5.74 11.25 -5.56
C ILE A 119 -6.71 10.11 -5.40
N ILE A 120 -7.81 10.19 -6.16
CA ILE A 120 -8.86 9.18 -6.18
C ILE A 120 -8.58 8.25 -7.35
N LEU A 121 -8.54 6.95 -7.06
CA LEU A 121 -8.30 5.93 -8.07
C LEU A 121 -9.61 5.26 -8.44
N ARG A 122 -9.74 4.86 -9.70
CA ARG A 122 -10.87 4.07 -10.18
C ARG A 122 -10.38 2.92 -11.03
N ARG A 123 -10.98 1.77 -10.78
CA ARG A 123 -10.88 0.60 -11.66
C ARG A 123 -9.47 0.11 -11.96
N ARG A 124 -8.49 0.46 -11.13
CA ARG A 124 -7.11 0.07 -11.39
C ARG A 124 -6.57 -0.86 -10.31
N VAL A 125 -7.47 -1.30 -9.41
CA VAL A 125 -7.11 -2.18 -8.30
C VAL A 125 -8.01 -3.41 -8.36
N TYR A 126 -7.41 -4.59 -8.27
CA TYR A 126 -8.13 -5.86 -8.21
C TYR A 126 -7.92 -6.53 -6.87
N PHE A 127 -8.95 -7.23 -6.41
CA PHE A 127 -8.81 -8.13 -5.27
C PHE A 127 -8.30 -9.47 -5.79
N MET A 128 -7.19 -9.93 -5.23
CA MET A 128 -6.58 -11.18 -5.64
C MET A 128 -7.47 -12.37 -5.31
N GLY A 129 -7.53 -13.32 -6.26
CA GLY A 129 -8.33 -14.51 -6.09
C GLY A 129 -9.82 -14.28 -6.19
N ARG A 130 -10.24 -13.04 -6.50
CA ARG A 130 -11.65 -12.72 -6.54
C ARG A 130 -11.89 -11.52 -7.44
N TRP A 131 -12.83 -11.69 -8.36
CA TRP A 131 -13.23 -10.61 -9.26
C TRP A 131 -14.55 -10.02 -8.76
N ILE A 132 -14.55 -8.75 -8.43
CA ILE A 132 -15.74 -8.04 -7.99
C ILE A 132 -16.30 -7.27 -9.17
N LYS A 133 -17.42 -7.71 -9.72
CA LYS A 133 -17.96 -7.12 -10.92
C LYS A 133 -19.45 -6.82 -10.85
N HIS A 134 -19.98 -6.74 -9.66
CA HIS A 134 -21.40 -6.45 -9.50
C HIS A 134 -21.62 -5.60 -8.27
N GLY A 135 -22.85 -5.42 -7.92
CA GLY A 135 -23.19 -4.63 -6.77
C GLY A 135 -23.43 -3.18 -7.11
N GLY A 136 -23.45 -2.84 -8.40
CA GLY A 136 -23.73 -1.49 -8.86
C GLY A 136 -22.77 -0.43 -8.36
N ARG A 137 -21.63 -0.85 -7.89
CA ARG A 137 -20.64 0.05 -7.31
C ARG A 137 -19.50 0.38 -8.24
N TYR A 138 -19.63 0.01 -9.46
CA TYR A 138 -18.55 0.12 -10.39
C TYR A 138 -18.80 1.28 -11.35
N PRO A 139 -17.83 2.15 -11.57
CA PRO A 139 -16.52 2.20 -10.95
C PRO A 139 -16.60 2.74 -9.52
N GLU A 140 -15.83 2.15 -8.65
CA GLU A 140 -15.72 2.60 -7.30
C GLU A 140 -14.61 3.64 -7.19
N LEU A 141 -14.89 4.76 -6.54
CA LEU A 141 -13.93 5.83 -6.37
C LEU A 141 -13.44 5.82 -4.94
N LEU A 142 -12.14 5.59 -4.76
CA LEU A 142 -11.54 5.51 -3.43
C LEU A 142 -10.34 6.43 -3.35
N LEU A 143 -10.26 7.19 -2.27
CA LEU A 143 -9.06 7.98 -1.97
C LEU A 143 -7.99 7.01 -1.47
N ARG A 144 -6.99 6.77 -2.27
CA ARG A 144 -5.94 5.80 -1.98
C ARG A 144 -4.58 6.44 -1.77
N ILE A 145 -4.29 7.53 -2.46
CA ILE A 145 -3.00 8.21 -2.41
C ILE A 145 -3.23 9.59 -1.84
N PHE A 146 -2.41 9.97 -0.89
CA PHE A 146 -2.52 11.29 -0.26
C PHE A 146 -1.13 11.79 0.12
N ARG A 147 -1.02 13.12 0.23
CA ARG A 147 0.22 13.73 0.67
C ARG A 147 0.44 13.36 2.13
N THR A 148 1.61 12.89 2.45
CA THR A 148 1.92 12.42 3.81
C THR A 148 1.67 13.55 4.81
N GLY A 149 0.91 13.22 5.87
CA GLY A 149 0.56 14.18 6.90
C GLY A 149 -0.69 15.00 6.62
N LYS A 150 -1.36 14.80 5.47
CA LYS A 150 -2.54 15.56 5.09
C LYS A 150 -3.85 14.78 5.21
N ALA A 151 -3.78 13.49 5.50
CA ALA A 151 -4.95 12.66 5.72
C ALA A 151 -4.73 11.82 6.98
N SER A 152 -5.79 11.57 7.70
CA SER A 152 -5.70 10.76 8.93
C SER A 152 -6.95 9.93 9.10
#